data_0d60f692a0e1424775f353f38c89b02f
#
_entry.id   0d60f692a0e1424775f353f38c89b02f
#
_cell.length_a   1.000
_cell.length_b   1.000
_cell.length_c   1.000
_cell.angle_alpha   90.00
_cell.angle_beta   90.00
_cell.angle_gamma   90.00
#
_symmetry.space_group_name_H-M   'P 1'
#
loop_
_entity.id
_entity.type
_entity.pdbx_description
1 polymer ?
#
loop_
_entity_poly.entity_id
_entity_poly.type
_entity_poly.pdbx_seq_one_letter_code
_entity_poly.pdbx_strand_id
1 'polypeptide(L)'
;MELWLVCALLTVVCYGVGEGLSKEPTVRLGSARMLVLYALGSAPIYAAWFIVGSGWERLTAIGMGLATASAVCGCFGTIFWFRAMESGTASVVSGFTAAYPVITVAAAVVILGVSLVPVQIVAIAFLLIGAVVLGLHDHPGDAAVGRAWLAPMLLAIVLWGAWGILERMSIDSLGFAGNAGIYVLVSTPIYLAVASRGIRGSGSWDRAGIREAIPSLFLFSIAGITIFLAIGLGPIAIVVPLTTAYPIVAILVRRFWMDERLTLPQKFAIGLAMVGAFLATL
;
A
#
# COMPACT_ATOMS: atom_id res chain seq x y z
N MET A 1 -23.15 -0.69 -8.53
CA MET A 1 -21.74 -0.31 -8.26
C MET A 1 -20.86 -1.39 -8.85
N GLU A 2 -19.88 -1.05 -9.66
CA GLU A 2 -19.00 -2.03 -10.29
C GLU A 2 -18.10 -2.72 -9.25
N LEU A 3 -17.82 -4.00 -9.42
CA LEU A 3 -17.11 -4.82 -8.42
C LEU A 3 -15.69 -4.28 -8.13
N TRP A 4 -15.00 -3.78 -9.16
CA TRP A 4 -13.66 -3.19 -8.97
C TRP A 4 -13.70 -1.98 -8.03
N LEU A 5 -14.76 -1.15 -8.12
CA LEU A 5 -14.91 0.03 -7.27
C LEU A 5 -15.15 -0.37 -5.80
N VAL A 6 -15.98 -1.42 -5.57
CA VAL A 6 -16.17 -1.97 -4.22
C VAL A 6 -14.84 -2.45 -3.65
N CYS A 7 -14.06 -3.21 -4.45
CA CYS A 7 -12.75 -3.69 -4.04
C CYS A 7 -11.77 -2.55 -3.76
N ALA A 8 -11.75 -1.50 -4.62
CA ALA A 8 -10.90 -0.33 -4.41
C ALA A 8 -11.25 0.44 -3.13
N LEU A 9 -12.53 0.67 -2.86
CA LEU A 9 -12.99 1.33 -1.63
C LEU A 9 -12.70 0.50 -0.39
N LEU A 10 -12.88 -0.82 -0.45
CA LEU A 10 -12.51 -1.73 0.65
C LEU A 10 -11.00 -1.71 0.90
N THR A 11 -10.19 -1.62 -0.17
CA THR A 11 -8.75 -1.43 -0.07
C THR A 11 -8.41 -0.13 0.68
N VAL A 12 -9.07 0.99 0.33
CA VAL A 12 -8.88 2.28 1.01
C VAL A 12 -9.18 2.17 2.50
N VAL A 13 -10.29 1.53 2.86
CA VAL A 13 -10.69 1.36 4.27
C VAL A 13 -9.68 0.46 5.00
N CYS A 14 -9.36 -0.70 4.44
CA CYS A 14 -8.48 -1.67 5.09
C CYS A 14 -7.05 -1.14 5.22
N TYR A 15 -6.47 -0.52 4.17
CA TYR A 15 -5.17 0.12 4.28
C TYR A 15 -5.18 1.28 5.26
N GLY A 16 -6.20 2.14 5.21
CA GLY A 16 -6.28 3.30 6.08
C GLY A 16 -6.40 2.94 7.55
N VAL A 17 -7.30 2.02 7.91
CA VAL A 17 -7.42 1.54 9.30
C VAL A 17 -6.15 0.80 9.72
N GLY A 18 -5.63 -0.09 8.86
CA GLY A 18 -4.41 -0.83 9.12
C GLY A 18 -3.21 0.09 9.38
N GLU A 19 -3.06 1.14 8.57
CA GLU A 19 -1.99 2.12 8.73
C GLU A 19 -2.17 2.96 10.00
N GLY A 20 -3.38 3.43 10.26
CA GLY A 20 -3.70 4.15 11.50
C GLY A 20 -3.28 3.38 12.76
N LEU A 21 -3.38 2.05 12.72
CA LEU A 21 -3.03 1.15 13.83
C LEU A 21 -1.58 0.65 13.82
N SER A 22 -0.81 0.86 12.72
CA SER A 22 0.49 0.20 12.54
C SER A 22 1.67 0.95 13.16
N LYS A 23 1.55 2.26 13.42
CA LYS A 23 2.69 3.10 13.82
C LYS A 23 3.30 2.67 15.15
N GLU A 24 2.50 2.56 16.22
CA GLU A 24 2.97 2.21 17.55
C GLU A 24 3.64 0.83 17.57
N PRO A 25 3.01 -0.25 17.06
CA PRO A 25 3.66 -1.56 17.02
C PRO A 25 4.92 -1.56 16.12
N THR A 26 4.97 -0.76 15.05
CA THR A 26 6.18 -0.65 14.21
C THR A 26 7.34 -0.03 14.97
N VAL A 27 7.10 1.02 15.75
CA VAL A 27 8.14 1.63 16.59
C VAL A 27 8.58 0.69 17.72
N ARG A 28 7.64 0.01 18.36
CA ARG A 28 7.90 -0.91 19.49
C ARG A 28 8.63 -2.17 19.09
N LEU A 29 8.20 -2.83 18.01
CA LEU A 29 8.74 -4.11 17.54
C LEU A 29 9.95 -3.91 16.62
N GLY A 30 10.00 -2.80 15.90
CA GLY A 30 10.93 -2.55 14.79
C GLY A 30 10.43 -3.14 13.47
N SER A 31 10.82 -2.49 12.36
CA SER A 31 10.40 -2.86 11.01
C SER A 31 10.65 -4.32 10.65
N ALA A 32 11.79 -4.89 11.09
CA ALA A 32 12.15 -6.27 10.82
C ALA A 32 11.15 -7.29 11.40
N ARG A 33 10.69 -7.08 12.63
CA ARG A 33 9.70 -7.98 13.27
C ARG A 33 8.31 -7.81 12.69
N MET A 34 7.95 -6.59 12.32
CA MET A 34 6.70 -6.33 11.57
C MET A 34 6.67 -7.09 10.25
N LEU A 35 7.79 -7.16 9.51
CA LEU A 35 7.90 -7.95 8.27
C LEU A 35 7.71 -9.45 8.51
N VAL A 36 8.25 -10.00 9.60
CA VAL A 36 8.02 -11.42 9.97
C VAL A 36 6.55 -11.68 10.23
N LEU A 37 5.92 -10.84 11.06
CA LEU A 37 4.50 -10.98 11.39
C LEU A 37 3.63 -10.83 10.14
N TYR A 38 3.96 -9.85 9.27
CA TYR A 38 3.26 -9.67 8.00
C TYR A 38 3.40 -10.88 7.08
N ALA A 39 4.62 -11.40 6.90
CA ALA A 39 4.85 -12.59 6.09
C ALA A 39 4.07 -13.80 6.60
N LEU A 40 4.12 -14.07 7.91
CA LEU A 40 3.42 -15.20 8.53
C LEU A 40 1.89 -15.04 8.50
N GLY A 41 1.38 -13.82 8.60
CA GLY A 41 -0.06 -13.55 8.55
C GLY A 41 -0.63 -13.57 7.13
N SER A 42 0.10 -13.01 6.16
CA SER A 42 -0.36 -12.92 4.77
C SER A 42 -0.17 -14.21 3.97
N ALA A 43 0.93 -14.93 4.19
CA ALA A 43 1.27 -16.11 3.41
C ALA A 43 0.16 -17.20 3.37
N PRO A 44 -0.47 -17.59 4.49
CA PRO A 44 -1.56 -18.55 4.45
C PRO A 44 -2.76 -18.10 3.62
N ILE A 45 -3.06 -16.80 3.67
CA ILE A 45 -4.21 -16.21 2.97
C ILE A 45 -4.00 -16.27 1.45
N TYR A 46 -2.83 -15.82 0.97
CA TYR A 46 -2.49 -15.88 -0.45
C TYR A 46 -2.29 -17.31 -0.95
N ALA A 47 -1.70 -18.18 -0.13
CA ALA A 47 -1.56 -19.61 -0.47
C ALA A 47 -2.93 -20.30 -0.58
N ALA A 48 -3.85 -20.01 0.33
CA ALA A 48 -5.21 -20.53 0.26
C ALA A 48 -5.92 -20.06 -1.02
N TRP A 49 -5.75 -18.79 -1.39
CA TRP A 49 -6.31 -18.25 -2.63
C TRP A 49 -5.73 -18.93 -3.87
N PHE A 50 -4.41 -19.17 -3.91
CA PHE A 50 -3.76 -19.92 -4.98
C PHE A 50 -4.34 -21.33 -5.12
N ILE A 51 -4.52 -22.04 -4.00
CA ILE A 51 -5.02 -23.41 -3.97
C ILE A 51 -6.49 -23.46 -4.38
N VAL A 52 -7.34 -22.67 -3.73
CA VAL A 52 -8.80 -22.67 -3.98
C VAL A 52 -9.13 -22.19 -5.39
N GLY A 53 -8.36 -21.22 -5.91
CA GLY A 53 -8.54 -20.67 -7.24
C GLY A 53 -7.83 -21.43 -8.35
N SER A 54 -7.27 -22.63 -8.09
CA SER A 54 -6.52 -23.45 -9.08
C SER A 54 -5.46 -22.66 -9.81
N GLY A 55 -4.68 -21.85 -9.09
CA GLY A 55 -3.72 -20.91 -9.65
C GLY A 55 -2.63 -21.54 -10.53
N TRP A 56 -2.43 -22.85 -10.44
CA TRP A 56 -1.47 -23.60 -11.29
C TRP A 56 -1.93 -23.77 -12.73
N GLU A 57 -3.22 -23.64 -13.05
CA GLU A 57 -3.76 -23.92 -14.40
C GLU A 57 -3.33 -22.89 -15.45
N ARG A 58 -2.99 -21.68 -15.05
CA ARG A 58 -2.62 -20.57 -15.95
C ARG A 58 -1.17 -20.15 -15.86
N LEU A 59 -0.29 -20.96 -15.27
CA LEU A 59 1.12 -20.60 -15.12
C LEU A 59 1.84 -20.61 -16.48
N THR A 60 2.32 -19.44 -16.87
CA THR A 60 3.15 -19.25 -18.07
C THR A 60 4.50 -18.67 -17.68
N ALA A 61 5.56 -18.96 -18.42
CA ALA A 61 6.91 -18.45 -18.11
C ALA A 61 6.95 -16.90 -18.08
N ILE A 62 6.30 -16.24 -19.03
CA ILE A 62 6.21 -14.78 -19.07
C ILE A 62 5.42 -14.25 -17.88
N GLY A 63 4.26 -14.82 -17.61
CA GLY A 63 3.41 -14.43 -16.45
C GLY A 63 4.13 -14.61 -15.13
N MET A 64 4.83 -15.73 -14.92
CA MET A 64 5.65 -15.97 -13.72
C MET A 64 6.78 -14.94 -13.60
N GLY A 65 7.43 -14.57 -14.70
CA GLY A 65 8.45 -13.52 -14.72
C GLY A 65 7.87 -12.15 -14.29
N LEU A 66 6.72 -11.76 -14.86
CA LEU A 66 6.01 -10.52 -14.51
C LEU A 66 5.57 -10.51 -13.04
N ALA A 67 4.95 -11.61 -12.58
CA ALA A 67 4.51 -11.75 -11.19
C ALA A 67 5.68 -11.73 -10.20
N THR A 68 6.81 -12.35 -10.56
CA THR A 68 8.04 -12.30 -9.76
C THR A 68 8.58 -10.88 -9.67
N ALA A 69 8.66 -10.16 -10.79
CA ALA A 69 9.10 -8.76 -10.82
C ALA A 69 8.15 -7.86 -9.99
N SER A 70 6.84 -8.04 -10.15
CA SER A 70 5.80 -7.38 -9.36
C SER A 70 5.99 -7.65 -7.87
N ALA A 71 6.10 -8.92 -7.47
CA ALA A 71 6.29 -9.32 -6.08
C ALA A 71 7.57 -8.74 -5.48
N VAL A 72 8.68 -8.72 -6.21
CA VAL A 72 9.94 -8.11 -5.78
C VAL A 72 9.77 -6.61 -5.55
N CYS A 73 9.17 -5.89 -6.49
CA CYS A 73 8.88 -4.46 -6.34
C CYS A 73 7.96 -4.20 -5.14
N GLY A 74 6.86 -4.93 -5.01
CA GLY A 74 5.92 -4.83 -3.90
C GLY A 74 6.58 -5.10 -2.54
N CYS A 75 7.40 -6.16 -2.45
CA CYS A 75 8.10 -6.53 -1.22
C CYS A 75 9.11 -5.48 -0.77
N PHE A 76 9.99 -5.04 -1.68
CA PHE A 76 10.97 -4.03 -1.33
C PHE A 76 10.30 -2.68 -1.04
N GLY A 77 9.22 -2.32 -1.76
CA GLY A 77 8.39 -1.17 -1.43
C GLY A 77 7.88 -1.25 0.01
N THR A 78 7.31 -2.38 0.42
CA THR A 78 6.82 -2.60 1.79
C THR A 78 7.95 -2.58 2.83
N ILE A 79 9.10 -3.17 2.54
CA ILE A 79 10.28 -3.14 3.41
C ILE A 79 10.74 -1.70 3.66
N PHE A 80 10.85 -0.92 2.60
CA PHE A 80 11.28 0.48 2.70
C PHE A 80 10.21 1.35 3.36
N TRP A 81 8.93 1.07 3.13
CA TRP A 81 7.84 1.76 3.81
C TRP A 81 7.87 1.51 5.33
N PHE A 82 8.02 0.26 5.80
CA PHE A 82 8.16 -0.01 7.24
C PHE A 82 9.39 0.68 7.85
N ARG A 83 10.51 0.76 7.11
CA ARG A 83 11.69 1.51 7.55
C ARG A 83 11.43 3.01 7.63
N ALA A 84 10.71 3.58 6.67
CA ALA A 84 10.30 4.97 6.72
C ALA A 84 9.36 5.22 7.90
N MET A 85 8.38 4.35 8.14
CA MET A 85 7.46 4.41 9.28
C MET A 85 8.15 4.29 10.63
N GLU A 86 9.23 3.53 10.73
CA GLU A 86 10.00 3.38 11.97
C GLU A 86 10.64 4.72 12.39
N SER A 87 11.19 5.48 11.43
CA SER A 87 11.97 6.70 11.68
C SER A 87 11.26 8.01 11.30
N GLY A 88 10.17 7.97 10.55
CA GLY A 88 9.39 9.13 10.12
C GLY A 88 8.10 9.31 10.90
N THR A 89 7.43 10.46 10.74
CA THR A 89 6.06 10.61 11.21
C THR A 89 5.10 9.89 10.29
N ALA A 90 4.08 9.25 10.85
CA ALA A 90 3.18 8.43 10.04
C ALA A 90 2.43 9.26 8.97
N SER A 91 1.96 10.46 9.31
CA SER A 91 1.24 11.34 8.39
C SER A 91 2.10 11.76 7.20
N VAL A 92 3.39 12.10 7.45
CA VAL A 92 4.34 12.47 6.40
C VAL A 92 4.66 11.28 5.50
N VAL A 93 4.99 10.13 6.08
CA VAL A 93 5.30 8.91 5.31
C VAL A 93 4.10 8.51 4.45
N SER A 94 2.89 8.47 5.04
CA SER A 94 1.66 8.13 4.33
C SER A 94 1.34 9.09 3.19
N GLY A 95 1.39 10.40 3.46
CA GLY A 95 1.09 11.41 2.46
C GLY A 95 2.05 11.37 1.27
N PHE A 96 3.35 11.22 1.53
CA PHE A 96 4.32 11.14 0.44
C PHE A 96 4.25 9.81 -0.32
N THR A 97 4.07 8.68 0.36
CA THR A 97 3.94 7.39 -0.34
C THR A 97 2.73 7.34 -1.25
N ALA A 98 1.65 8.08 -0.92
CA ALA A 98 0.49 8.21 -1.78
C ALA A 98 0.77 8.89 -3.14
N ALA A 99 2.01 9.35 -3.40
CA ALA A 99 2.44 9.84 -4.72
C ALA A 99 2.87 8.74 -5.71
N TYR A 100 3.04 7.48 -5.28
CA TYR A 100 3.46 6.38 -6.18
C TYR A 100 2.56 6.17 -7.42
N PRO A 101 1.24 6.48 -7.41
CA PRO A 101 0.41 6.33 -8.59
C PRO A 101 0.82 7.17 -9.79
N VAL A 102 1.54 8.27 -9.58
CA VAL A 102 2.09 9.05 -10.69
C VAL A 102 2.89 8.16 -11.63
N ILE A 103 3.74 7.31 -11.07
CA ILE A 103 4.57 6.38 -11.83
C ILE A 103 3.71 5.30 -12.48
N THR A 104 2.75 4.71 -11.74
CA THR A 104 1.86 3.68 -12.28
C THR A 104 1.00 4.21 -13.41
N VAL A 105 0.41 5.41 -13.27
CA VAL A 105 -0.44 6.03 -14.30
C VAL A 105 0.38 6.38 -15.53
N ALA A 106 1.56 6.99 -15.36
CA ALA A 106 2.47 7.28 -16.47
C ALA A 106 2.87 5.99 -17.23
N ALA A 107 3.20 4.92 -16.49
CA ALA A 107 3.50 3.63 -17.09
C ALA A 107 2.28 3.01 -17.79
N ALA A 108 1.06 3.13 -17.23
CA ALA A 108 -0.16 2.64 -17.86
C ALA A 108 -0.45 3.35 -19.18
N VAL A 109 -0.26 4.66 -19.25
CA VAL A 109 -0.40 5.43 -20.50
C VAL A 109 0.63 4.99 -21.54
N VAL A 110 1.91 4.87 -21.15
CA VAL A 110 3.01 4.58 -22.08
C VAL A 110 3.05 3.10 -22.49
N ILE A 111 2.84 2.18 -21.55
CA ILE A 111 3.03 0.73 -21.78
C ILE A 111 1.73 0.06 -22.26
N LEU A 112 0.59 0.41 -21.62
CA LEU A 112 -0.70 -0.20 -21.93
C LEU A 112 -1.54 0.62 -22.91
N GLY A 113 -1.07 1.82 -23.32
CA GLY A 113 -1.80 2.69 -24.24
C GLY A 113 -3.11 3.25 -23.67
N VAL A 114 -3.23 3.34 -22.35
CA VAL A 114 -4.43 3.86 -21.68
C VAL A 114 -4.61 5.33 -22.02
N SER A 115 -5.76 5.70 -22.56
CA SER A 115 -6.16 7.10 -22.75
C SER A 115 -6.96 7.60 -21.57
N LEU A 116 -6.59 8.77 -21.04
CA LEU A 116 -7.31 9.43 -19.97
C LEU A 116 -8.20 10.54 -20.52
N VAL A 117 -9.45 10.58 -20.08
CA VAL A 117 -10.32 11.73 -20.35
C VAL A 117 -10.00 12.90 -19.39
N PRO A 118 -10.27 14.16 -19.76
CA PRO A 118 -9.87 15.32 -18.94
C PRO A 118 -10.36 15.26 -17.49
N VAL A 119 -11.58 14.76 -17.24
CA VAL A 119 -12.11 14.61 -15.87
C VAL A 119 -11.29 13.65 -15.02
N GLN A 120 -10.77 12.58 -15.60
CA GLN A 120 -9.90 11.60 -14.91
C GLN A 120 -8.54 12.21 -14.57
N ILE A 121 -7.98 13.05 -15.46
CA ILE A 121 -6.74 13.78 -15.19
C ILE A 121 -6.92 14.71 -13.98
N VAL A 122 -8.02 15.45 -13.94
CA VAL A 122 -8.36 16.33 -12.80
C VAL A 122 -8.58 15.50 -11.52
N ALA A 123 -9.28 14.38 -11.62
CA ALA A 123 -9.47 13.46 -10.49
C ALA A 123 -8.16 12.97 -9.90
N ILE A 124 -7.26 12.49 -10.75
CA ILE A 124 -5.92 12.03 -10.36
C ILE A 124 -5.12 13.16 -9.71
N ALA A 125 -5.12 14.35 -10.31
CA ALA A 125 -4.44 15.52 -9.75
C ALA A 125 -4.96 15.87 -8.34
N PHE A 126 -6.28 15.85 -8.13
CA PHE A 126 -6.88 16.14 -6.82
C PHE A 126 -6.52 15.08 -5.77
N LEU A 127 -6.55 13.79 -6.13
CA LEU A 127 -6.12 12.71 -5.23
C LEU A 127 -4.66 12.87 -4.82
N LEU A 128 -3.77 13.13 -5.78
CA LEU A 128 -2.33 13.29 -5.52
C LEU A 128 -2.01 14.54 -4.71
N ILE A 129 -2.61 15.69 -5.06
CA ILE A 129 -2.41 16.94 -4.32
C ILE A 129 -2.94 16.77 -2.89
N GLY A 130 -4.12 16.18 -2.72
CA GLY A 130 -4.69 15.88 -1.40
C GLY A 130 -3.74 15.02 -0.55
N ALA A 131 -3.21 13.95 -1.12
CA ALA A 131 -2.26 13.07 -0.44
C ALA A 131 -0.95 13.78 -0.05
N VAL A 132 -0.36 14.57 -0.96
CA VAL A 132 0.86 15.35 -0.70
C VAL A 132 0.61 16.40 0.39
N VAL A 133 -0.49 17.14 0.31
CA VAL A 133 -0.86 18.14 1.34
C VAL A 133 -1.02 17.50 2.71
N LEU A 134 -1.62 16.30 2.78
CA LEU A 134 -1.70 15.53 4.03
C LEU A 134 -0.30 15.22 4.60
N GLY A 135 0.63 14.82 3.75
CA GLY A 135 2.00 14.49 4.15
C GLY A 135 2.86 15.69 4.55
N LEU A 136 2.57 16.89 4.03
CA LEU A 136 3.38 18.10 4.33
C LEU A 136 3.05 18.77 5.66
N HIS A 137 1.95 18.41 6.31
CA HIS A 137 1.48 19.09 7.53
C HIS A 137 1.66 18.22 8.77
N ASP A 138 2.81 18.39 9.40
CA ASP A 138 3.15 17.74 10.68
C ASP A 138 2.31 18.25 11.85
N HIS A 139 2.14 17.39 12.86
CA HIS A 139 1.61 17.84 14.15
C HIS A 139 2.66 18.64 14.94
N PRO A 140 2.22 19.63 15.76
CA PRO A 140 3.10 20.35 16.67
C PRO A 140 3.66 19.41 17.73
N GLY A 141 4.77 18.79 17.50
CA GLY A 141 5.41 17.77 18.36
C GLY A 141 6.45 16.96 17.62
N ASP A 142 6.38 16.93 16.28
CA ASP A 142 7.23 16.12 15.41
C ASP A 142 8.56 16.81 15.02
N ALA A 143 8.89 17.95 15.62
CA ALA A 143 10.00 18.84 15.22
C ALA A 143 11.42 18.24 15.34
N ALA A 144 11.58 16.98 15.77
CA ALA A 144 12.88 16.34 15.97
C ALA A 144 13.17 15.18 15.01
N VAL A 145 12.31 14.93 14.01
CA VAL A 145 12.50 13.80 13.09
C VAL A 145 13.57 14.13 12.04
N GLY A 146 14.72 13.48 12.15
CA GLY A 146 15.77 13.59 11.13
C GLY A 146 15.30 13.11 9.75
N ARG A 147 16.09 13.38 8.68
CA ARG A 147 15.73 13.00 7.29
C ARG A 147 15.96 11.52 6.94
N ALA A 148 16.22 10.65 7.93
CA ALA A 148 16.53 9.25 7.71
C ALA A 148 15.39 8.45 7.02
N TRP A 149 14.14 8.89 7.19
CA TRP A 149 12.95 8.30 6.57
C TRP A 149 12.81 8.62 5.07
N LEU A 150 13.45 9.69 4.57
CA LEU A 150 13.22 10.21 3.21
C LEU A 150 13.71 9.22 2.13
N ALA A 151 14.94 8.71 2.24
CA ALA A 151 15.49 7.80 1.24
C ALA A 151 14.69 6.49 1.13
N PRO A 152 14.36 5.77 2.23
CA PRO A 152 13.52 4.59 2.13
C PRO A 152 12.12 4.90 1.60
N MET A 153 11.53 6.05 1.94
CA MET A 153 10.24 6.44 1.42
C MET A 153 10.27 6.67 -0.11
N LEU A 154 11.27 7.38 -0.64
CA LEU A 154 11.42 7.59 -2.08
C LEU A 154 11.59 6.26 -2.82
N LEU A 155 12.36 5.33 -2.26
CA LEU A 155 12.50 3.98 -2.81
C LEU A 155 11.16 3.23 -2.81
N ALA A 156 10.36 3.34 -1.75
CA ALA A 156 9.03 2.75 -1.69
C ALA A 156 8.10 3.30 -2.79
N ILE A 157 8.11 4.62 -3.03
CA ILE A 157 7.33 5.27 -4.09
C ILE A 157 7.68 4.70 -5.47
N VAL A 158 8.98 4.63 -5.80
CA VAL A 158 9.42 4.11 -7.10
C VAL A 158 9.04 2.64 -7.27
N LEU A 159 9.27 1.83 -6.25
CA LEU A 159 9.01 0.40 -6.29
C LEU A 159 7.52 0.09 -6.34
N TRP A 160 6.68 0.76 -5.56
CA TRP A 160 5.23 0.58 -5.63
C TRP A 160 4.64 1.13 -6.92
N GLY A 161 5.23 2.21 -7.48
CA GLY A 161 4.85 2.70 -8.79
C GLY A 161 5.10 1.68 -9.91
N ALA A 162 6.25 1.02 -9.89
CA ALA A 162 6.58 -0.06 -10.81
C ALA A 162 5.73 -1.33 -10.53
N TRP A 163 5.51 -1.65 -9.25
CA TRP A 163 4.64 -2.74 -8.84
C TRP A 163 3.25 -2.65 -9.49
N GLY A 164 2.61 -1.49 -9.45
CA GLY A 164 1.24 -1.34 -9.93
C GLY A 164 1.06 -1.79 -11.39
N ILE A 165 1.96 -1.40 -12.30
CA ILE A 165 1.88 -1.80 -13.71
C ILE A 165 2.23 -3.28 -13.91
N LEU A 166 3.27 -3.77 -13.23
CA LEU A 166 3.69 -5.17 -13.28
C LEU A 166 2.60 -6.09 -12.73
N GLU A 167 1.91 -5.65 -11.67
CA GLU A 167 0.78 -6.35 -11.05
C GLU A 167 -0.36 -6.52 -12.05
N ARG A 168 -0.74 -5.47 -12.75
CA ARG A 168 -1.75 -5.56 -13.81
C ARG A 168 -1.36 -6.57 -14.89
N MET A 169 -0.16 -6.45 -15.43
CA MET A 169 0.31 -7.34 -16.50
C MET A 169 0.40 -8.81 -16.04
N SER A 170 0.78 -9.04 -14.79
CA SER A 170 0.86 -10.40 -14.24
C SER A 170 -0.52 -11.02 -14.00
N ILE A 171 -1.48 -10.24 -13.49
CA ILE A 171 -2.87 -10.69 -13.31
C ILE A 171 -3.51 -11.02 -14.67
N ASP A 172 -3.30 -10.19 -15.69
CA ASP A 172 -3.80 -10.45 -17.04
C ASP A 172 -3.23 -11.75 -17.63
N SER A 173 -1.99 -12.11 -17.27
CA SER A 173 -1.32 -13.33 -17.76
C SER A 173 -1.66 -14.59 -16.96
N LEU A 174 -1.67 -14.52 -15.63
CA LEU A 174 -1.79 -15.66 -14.72
C LEU A 174 -3.18 -15.79 -14.07
N GLY A 175 -3.99 -14.75 -14.15
CA GLY A 175 -5.19 -14.61 -13.31
C GLY A 175 -4.84 -14.29 -11.85
N PHE A 176 -5.86 -14.02 -11.06
CA PHE A 176 -5.71 -13.62 -9.65
C PHE A 176 -5.03 -14.69 -8.79
N ALA A 177 -5.45 -15.94 -8.93
CA ALA A 177 -4.94 -17.04 -8.12
C ALA A 177 -3.49 -17.37 -8.45
N GLY A 178 -3.12 -17.43 -9.75
CA GLY A 178 -1.74 -17.64 -10.18
C GLY A 178 -0.81 -16.55 -9.68
N ASN A 179 -1.22 -15.28 -9.81
CA ASN A 179 -0.48 -14.14 -9.30
C ASN A 179 -0.28 -14.19 -7.78
N ALA A 180 -1.33 -14.51 -7.01
CA ALA A 180 -1.25 -14.66 -5.55
C ALA A 180 -0.26 -15.76 -5.12
N GLY A 181 -0.21 -16.88 -5.85
CA GLY A 181 0.75 -17.95 -5.59
C GLY A 181 2.19 -17.51 -5.80
N ILE A 182 2.48 -16.86 -6.92
CA ILE A 182 3.83 -16.33 -7.18
C ILE A 182 4.19 -15.25 -6.15
N TYR A 183 3.24 -14.37 -5.80
CA TYR A 183 3.46 -13.36 -4.77
C TYR A 183 3.92 -14.00 -3.46
N VAL A 184 3.22 -15.01 -2.93
CA VAL A 184 3.60 -15.63 -1.65
C VAL A 184 4.93 -16.38 -1.72
N LEU A 185 5.20 -17.06 -2.84
CA LEU A 185 6.46 -17.78 -3.05
C LEU A 185 7.68 -16.84 -3.09
N VAL A 186 7.52 -15.63 -3.59
CA VAL A 186 8.59 -14.63 -3.70
C VAL A 186 8.65 -13.76 -2.46
N SER A 187 7.51 -13.24 -1.97
CA SER A 187 7.47 -12.27 -0.88
C SER A 187 7.91 -12.86 0.45
N THR A 188 7.40 -14.06 0.79
CA THR A 188 7.68 -14.68 2.09
C THR A 188 9.18 -14.88 2.34
N PRO A 189 9.97 -15.52 1.46
CA PRO A 189 11.41 -15.67 1.67
C PRO A 189 12.15 -14.33 1.69
N ILE A 190 11.74 -13.34 0.88
CA ILE A 190 12.35 -12.01 0.89
C ILE A 190 12.15 -11.34 2.25
N TYR A 191 10.91 -11.29 2.75
CA TYR A 191 10.60 -10.69 4.05
C TYR A 191 11.38 -11.37 5.18
N LEU A 192 11.40 -12.70 5.21
CA LEU A 192 12.12 -13.44 6.24
C LEU A 192 13.64 -13.27 6.13
N ALA A 193 14.22 -13.23 4.92
CA ALA A 193 15.63 -13.00 4.71
C ALA A 193 16.08 -11.60 5.13
N VAL A 194 15.28 -10.56 4.81
CA VAL A 194 15.55 -9.19 5.24
C VAL A 194 15.39 -9.05 6.75
N ALA A 195 14.31 -9.62 7.30
CA ALA A 195 14.04 -9.59 8.73
C ALA A 195 15.13 -10.29 9.54
N SER A 196 15.66 -11.43 9.09
CA SER A 196 16.70 -12.17 9.79
C SER A 196 17.99 -11.36 10.01
N ARG A 197 18.28 -10.42 9.09
CA ARG A 197 19.40 -9.49 9.22
C ARG A 197 19.09 -8.31 10.13
N GLY A 198 17.83 -7.85 10.16
CA GLY A 198 17.38 -6.67 10.92
C GLY A 198 16.94 -6.96 12.36
N ILE A 199 16.59 -8.21 12.70
CA ILE A 199 16.09 -8.58 14.05
C ILE A 199 17.13 -8.33 15.16
N ARG A 200 18.43 -8.31 14.82
CA ARG A 200 19.51 -8.00 15.76
C ARG A 200 19.62 -6.50 16.10
N GLY A 201 18.88 -5.64 15.40
CA GLY A 201 18.84 -4.19 15.61
C GLY A 201 17.83 -3.74 16.68
N SER A 202 17.22 -2.58 16.46
CA SER A 202 16.21 -1.98 17.35
C SER A 202 14.97 -2.87 17.55
N GLY A 203 14.32 -2.71 18.68
CA GLY A 203 13.07 -3.38 19.04
C GLY A 203 13.27 -4.74 19.75
N SER A 204 12.20 -5.22 20.34
CA SER A 204 12.16 -6.52 21.04
C SER A 204 10.88 -7.29 20.70
N TRP A 205 10.90 -8.62 20.87
CA TRP A 205 9.67 -9.41 20.81
C TRP A 205 8.86 -9.15 22.09
N ASP A 206 7.89 -8.24 21.97
CA ASP A 206 6.99 -7.86 23.04
C ASP A 206 5.57 -8.36 22.75
N ARG A 207 4.97 -9.08 23.70
CA ARG A 207 3.62 -9.65 23.53
C ARG A 207 2.54 -8.58 23.31
N ALA A 208 2.68 -7.43 23.96
CA ALA A 208 1.73 -6.33 23.78
C ALA A 208 1.86 -5.77 22.36
N GLY A 209 3.09 -5.48 21.89
CA GLY A 209 3.34 -5.01 20.53
C GLY A 209 2.86 -5.99 19.47
N ILE A 210 3.05 -7.32 19.66
CA ILE A 210 2.53 -8.35 18.75
C ILE A 210 1.01 -8.28 18.68
N ARG A 211 0.32 -8.23 19.85
CA ARG A 211 -1.15 -8.15 19.91
C ARG A 211 -1.68 -6.89 19.21
N GLU A 212 -1.00 -5.77 19.37
CA GLU A 212 -1.33 -4.51 18.71
C GLU A 212 -1.08 -4.55 17.19
N ALA A 213 -0.06 -5.30 16.73
CA ALA A 213 0.27 -5.44 15.32
C ALA A 213 -0.74 -6.31 14.53
N ILE A 214 -1.30 -7.36 15.15
CA ILE A 214 -2.15 -8.34 14.45
C ILE A 214 -3.32 -7.68 13.69
N PRO A 215 -4.12 -6.77 14.26
CA PRO A 215 -5.23 -6.15 13.53
C PRO A 215 -4.77 -5.38 12.28
N SER A 216 -3.69 -4.59 12.39
CA SER A 216 -3.16 -3.81 11.27
C SER A 216 -2.64 -4.72 10.15
N LEU A 217 -1.91 -5.77 10.49
CA LEU A 217 -1.34 -6.71 9.51
C LEU A 217 -2.41 -7.57 8.84
N PHE A 218 -3.46 -7.95 9.57
CA PHE A 218 -4.63 -8.63 9.00
C PHE A 218 -5.35 -7.74 7.99
N LEU A 219 -5.58 -6.47 8.33
CA LEU A 219 -6.19 -5.50 7.42
C LEU A 219 -5.31 -5.25 6.18
N PHE A 220 -4.00 -5.18 6.34
CA PHE A 220 -3.09 -5.09 5.19
C PHE A 220 -3.17 -6.32 4.28
N SER A 221 -3.38 -7.51 4.83
CA SER A 221 -3.53 -8.73 4.02
C SER A 221 -4.85 -8.72 3.24
N ILE A 222 -5.96 -8.28 3.86
CA ILE A 222 -7.24 -8.10 3.17
C ILE A 222 -7.11 -7.02 2.08
N ALA A 223 -6.50 -5.88 2.41
CA ALA A 223 -6.28 -4.80 1.45
C ALA A 223 -5.44 -5.25 0.26
N GLY A 224 -4.43 -6.10 0.48
CA GLY A 224 -3.63 -6.69 -0.59
C GLY A 224 -4.45 -7.57 -1.55
N ILE A 225 -5.40 -8.35 -1.04
CA ILE A 225 -6.31 -9.13 -1.89
C ILE A 225 -7.26 -8.21 -2.65
N THR A 226 -7.87 -7.26 -1.96
CA THR A 226 -8.86 -6.38 -2.58
C THR A 226 -8.25 -5.44 -3.61
N ILE A 227 -6.99 -5.00 -3.43
CA ILE A 227 -6.29 -4.21 -4.46
C ILE A 227 -5.94 -5.06 -5.68
N PHE A 228 -5.58 -6.32 -5.52
CA PHE A 228 -5.37 -7.25 -6.65
C PHE A 228 -6.65 -7.36 -7.49
N LEU A 229 -7.79 -7.59 -6.81
CA LEU A 229 -9.09 -7.64 -7.48
C LEU A 229 -9.44 -6.32 -8.17
N ALA A 230 -9.23 -5.20 -7.49
CA ALA A 230 -9.50 -3.89 -8.07
C ALA A 230 -8.65 -3.61 -9.31
N ILE A 231 -7.34 -3.87 -9.26
CA ILE A 231 -6.41 -3.68 -10.39
C ILE A 231 -6.77 -4.59 -11.57
N GLY A 232 -7.13 -5.84 -11.33
CA GLY A 232 -7.44 -6.78 -12.39
C GLY A 232 -8.83 -6.59 -13.01
N LEU A 233 -9.80 -6.06 -12.27
CA LEU A 233 -11.18 -5.85 -12.74
C LEU A 233 -11.44 -4.44 -13.26
N GLY A 234 -10.67 -3.45 -12.82
CA GLY A 234 -10.91 -2.05 -13.12
C GLY A 234 -9.82 -1.37 -13.97
N PRO A 235 -10.06 -0.12 -14.36
CA PRO A 235 -9.07 0.68 -15.07
C PRO A 235 -7.92 1.07 -14.12
N ILE A 236 -6.74 0.51 -14.32
CA ILE A 236 -5.59 0.70 -13.43
C ILE A 236 -5.25 2.17 -13.19
N ALA A 237 -5.39 3.01 -14.22
CA ALA A 237 -5.11 4.45 -14.13
C ALA A 237 -6.07 5.20 -13.19
N ILE A 238 -7.19 4.59 -12.82
CA ILE A 238 -8.16 5.13 -11.86
C ILE A 238 -8.06 4.38 -10.52
N VAL A 239 -7.99 3.06 -10.57
CA VAL A 239 -7.93 2.20 -9.37
C VAL A 239 -6.77 2.59 -8.46
N VAL A 240 -5.56 2.73 -9.03
CA VAL A 240 -4.37 2.97 -8.22
C VAL A 240 -4.39 4.37 -7.57
N PRO A 241 -4.69 5.48 -8.26
CA PRO A 241 -4.89 6.77 -7.59
C PRO A 241 -6.04 6.77 -6.57
N LEU A 242 -7.16 6.12 -6.87
CA LEU A 242 -8.29 6.04 -5.93
C LEU A 242 -7.88 5.34 -4.62
N THR A 243 -7.12 4.27 -4.71
CA THR A 243 -6.68 3.55 -3.51
C THR A 243 -5.74 4.37 -2.65
N THR A 244 -5.06 5.39 -3.17
CA THR A 244 -4.22 6.29 -2.36
C THR A 244 -5.01 7.29 -1.51
N ALA A 245 -6.33 7.24 -1.53
CA ALA A 245 -7.16 7.96 -0.54
C ALA A 245 -7.09 7.32 0.88
N TYR A 246 -6.44 6.17 1.07
CA TYR A 246 -6.32 5.49 2.37
C TYR A 246 -5.76 6.36 3.51
N PRO A 247 -4.85 7.36 3.33
CA PRO A 247 -4.41 8.21 4.42
C PRO A 247 -5.53 9.04 5.05
N ILE A 248 -6.58 9.34 4.28
CA ILE A 248 -7.78 10.00 4.83
C ILE A 248 -8.38 9.13 5.93
N VAL A 249 -8.56 7.84 5.65
CA VAL A 249 -9.11 6.89 6.62
C VAL A 249 -8.15 6.73 7.81
N ALA A 250 -6.85 6.66 7.58
CA ALA A 250 -5.84 6.60 8.63
C ALA A 250 -5.93 7.81 9.60
N ILE A 251 -6.09 9.01 9.05
CA ILE A 251 -6.26 10.25 9.83
C ILE A 251 -7.60 10.24 10.60
N LEU A 252 -8.68 9.78 9.97
CA LEU A 252 -9.97 9.67 10.64
C LEU A 252 -9.92 8.67 11.79
N VAL A 253 -9.27 7.52 11.62
CA VAL A 253 -9.04 6.55 12.69
C VAL A 253 -8.31 7.20 13.87
N ARG A 254 -7.23 7.94 13.62
CA ARG A 254 -6.50 8.66 14.68
C ARG A 254 -7.35 9.75 15.33
N ARG A 255 -8.13 10.47 14.53
CA ARG A 255 -9.04 11.49 15.05
C ARG A 255 -10.05 10.91 16.04
N PHE A 256 -10.63 9.76 15.73
CA PHE A 256 -11.69 9.14 16.56
C PHE A 256 -11.13 8.28 17.70
N TRP A 257 -9.96 7.66 17.50
CA TRP A 257 -9.35 6.74 18.48
C TRP A 257 -8.33 7.42 19.40
N MET A 258 -7.63 8.46 18.90
CA MET A 258 -6.54 9.12 19.62
C MET A 258 -6.84 10.60 19.92
N ASP A 259 -8.08 11.07 19.69
CA ASP A 259 -8.52 12.47 19.90
C ASP A 259 -7.65 13.53 19.20
N GLU A 260 -6.93 13.17 18.14
CA GLU A 260 -6.11 14.11 17.37
C GLU A 260 -6.99 15.13 16.65
N ARG A 261 -6.67 16.43 16.79
CA ARG A 261 -7.43 17.49 16.11
C ARG A 261 -6.91 17.68 14.69
N LEU A 262 -7.82 17.63 13.71
CA LEU A 262 -7.50 17.92 12.33
C LEU A 262 -7.16 19.40 12.15
N THR A 263 -6.02 19.69 11.53
CA THR A 263 -5.62 21.03 11.10
C THR A 263 -6.41 21.48 9.87
N LEU A 264 -6.44 22.77 9.60
CA LEU A 264 -7.14 23.32 8.42
C LEU A 264 -6.60 22.75 7.09
N PRO A 265 -5.27 22.63 6.87
CA PRO A 265 -4.74 21.99 5.68
C PRO A 265 -5.15 20.53 5.52
N GLN A 266 -5.20 19.76 6.62
CA GLN A 266 -5.67 18.36 6.58
C GLN A 266 -7.15 18.26 6.16
N LYS A 267 -8.01 19.15 6.68
CA LYS A 267 -9.43 19.22 6.27
C LYS A 267 -9.55 19.55 4.78
N PHE A 268 -8.75 20.50 4.29
CA PHE A 268 -8.71 20.87 2.88
C PHE A 268 -8.25 19.70 2.01
N ALA A 269 -7.19 19.02 2.39
CA ALA A 269 -6.65 17.86 1.68
C ALA A 269 -7.65 16.70 1.61
N ILE A 270 -8.37 16.42 2.72
CA ILE A 270 -9.45 15.44 2.76
C ILE A 270 -10.55 15.81 1.77
N GLY A 271 -10.99 17.07 1.79
CA GLY A 271 -12.02 17.57 0.86
C GLY A 271 -11.58 17.40 -0.60
N LEU A 272 -10.35 17.78 -0.92
CA LEU A 272 -9.78 17.65 -2.26
C LEU A 272 -9.73 16.20 -2.74
N ALA A 273 -9.26 15.29 -1.87
CA ALA A 273 -9.20 13.87 -2.21
C ALA A 273 -10.60 13.23 -2.33
N MET A 274 -11.58 13.66 -1.54
CA MET A 274 -12.99 13.21 -1.70
C MET A 274 -13.59 13.65 -3.04
N VAL A 275 -13.35 14.90 -3.45
CA VAL A 275 -13.77 15.38 -4.77
C VAL A 275 -13.05 14.61 -5.89
N GLY A 276 -11.75 14.39 -5.75
CA GLY A 276 -10.96 13.57 -6.69
C GLY A 276 -11.50 12.14 -6.81
N ALA A 277 -11.81 11.49 -5.67
CA ALA A 277 -12.39 10.15 -5.66
C ALA A 277 -13.76 10.11 -6.35
N PHE A 278 -14.62 11.12 -6.14
CA PHE A 278 -15.91 11.23 -6.84
C PHE A 278 -15.71 11.42 -8.35
N LEU A 279 -14.87 12.36 -8.77
CA LEU A 279 -14.59 12.60 -10.20
C LEU A 279 -13.97 11.38 -10.90
N ALA A 280 -13.24 10.54 -10.18
CA ALA A 280 -12.66 9.31 -10.72
C ALA A 280 -13.72 8.26 -11.08
N THR A 281 -14.95 8.39 -10.59
CA THR A 281 -16.05 7.47 -10.90
C THR A 281 -16.89 7.92 -12.10
N LEU A 282 -16.63 9.12 -12.66
CA LEU A 282 -17.27 9.65 -13.86
C LEU A 282 -16.50 9.25 -15.12
#